data_e777279ff1ba2229e8088f141f702b87
#
_entry.id   e777279ff1ba2229e8088f141f702b87
#
_cell.length_a   1.000
_cell.length_b   1.000
_cell.length_c   1.000
_cell.angle_alpha   90.00
_cell.angle_beta   90.00
_cell.angle_gamma   90.00
#
_symmetry.space_group_name_H-M   'P 1'
#
loop_
_entity.id
_entity.type
_entity.pdbx_description
1 polymer ?
#
loop_
_entity_poly.entity_id
_entity_poly.type
_entity_poly.pdbx_seq_one_letter_code
_entity_poly.pdbx_strand_id
1 'polypeptide(L)'
;MTDPTKPEEHDGPRDPDSVIFLRSPRAQPCPLLWRSAPSVVLGAEGWEDQIRAEPDRMLVAWGGDGTLQAAARLERPCALVAAGTGNDVAADLGLPRGVAAGLQSLAESARWCALPMSKITVVCGEEHRVHPMVNAVSMGLGGAAAAKLGPFRRFGPLAYPLAAVRALASTRRFGCQGEFVRHVVVARGGRHGGGVRIGPRGARWSEELRMGRWTNWSDFLRGVVGLLFGRTVFSTRPFLGGEIVFDRRVPIEIDGEPMQADRVKVQALSPPLLLRVPHRSGPS
;
A
#
# COMPACT_ATOMS: atom_id res chain seq x y z
N MET A 1 -31.52 -18.93 11.34
CA MET A 1 -30.58 -18.05 12.06
C MET A 1 -29.23 -18.28 11.43
N THR A 2 -28.80 -17.39 10.54
CA THR A 2 -27.48 -17.47 9.86
C THR A 2 -26.41 -17.11 10.86
N ASP A 3 -25.38 -17.94 10.95
CA ASP A 3 -24.22 -17.73 11.81
C ASP A 3 -23.49 -16.45 11.33
N PRO A 4 -23.42 -15.36 12.13
CA PRO A 4 -22.81 -14.10 11.71
C PRO A 4 -21.27 -14.19 11.56
N THR A 5 -20.67 -15.33 11.87
CA THR A 5 -19.22 -15.57 11.76
C THR A 5 -18.82 -16.26 10.45
N LYS A 6 -19.78 -16.76 9.66
CA LYS A 6 -19.49 -17.31 8.34
C LYS A 6 -19.42 -16.17 7.33
N PRO A 7 -18.26 -15.96 6.66
CA PRO A 7 -18.19 -15.02 5.55
C PRO A 7 -19.16 -15.47 4.47
N GLU A 8 -20.10 -14.59 4.10
CA GLU A 8 -20.99 -14.84 2.98
C GLU A 8 -20.16 -15.05 1.71
N GLU A 9 -20.39 -16.17 1.04
CA GLU A 9 -19.81 -16.44 -0.27
C GLU A 9 -20.58 -15.61 -1.30
N HIS A 10 -19.88 -14.72 -1.96
CA HIS A 10 -20.45 -13.94 -3.06
C HIS A 10 -19.84 -14.41 -4.39
N ASP A 11 -20.70 -14.79 -5.32
CA ASP A 11 -20.30 -14.95 -6.71
C ASP A 11 -19.70 -13.65 -7.23
N GLY A 12 -18.62 -13.78 -8.04
CA GLY A 12 -17.97 -12.61 -8.62
C GLY A 12 -18.82 -11.93 -9.67
N PRO A 13 -18.58 -10.65 -9.93
CA PRO A 13 -19.20 -9.93 -11.02
C PRO A 13 -18.84 -10.60 -12.34
N ARG A 14 -19.85 -11.02 -13.09
CA ARG A 14 -19.69 -11.61 -14.43
C ARG A 14 -19.99 -10.59 -15.52
N ASP A 15 -20.62 -9.49 -15.15
CA ASP A 15 -21.03 -8.41 -16.03
C ASP A 15 -20.16 -7.18 -15.83
N PRO A 16 -19.54 -6.62 -16.90
CA PRO A 16 -18.83 -5.35 -16.84
C PRO A 16 -19.65 -4.20 -16.25
N ASP A 17 -20.96 -4.22 -16.42
CA ASP A 17 -21.84 -3.17 -15.90
C ASP A 17 -22.04 -3.25 -14.37
N SER A 18 -21.63 -4.33 -13.73
CA SER A 18 -21.70 -4.48 -12.27
C SER A 18 -20.50 -3.92 -11.52
N VAL A 19 -19.48 -3.42 -12.23
CA VAL A 19 -18.25 -2.89 -11.64
C VAL A 19 -17.96 -1.46 -12.07
N ILE A 20 -17.19 -0.74 -11.26
CA ILE A 20 -16.54 0.52 -11.63
C ILE A 20 -15.05 0.46 -11.29
N PHE A 21 -14.20 0.78 -12.24
CA PHE A 21 -12.75 0.76 -12.07
C PHE A 21 -12.22 2.11 -11.62
N LEU A 22 -11.55 2.17 -10.47
CA LEU A 22 -10.62 3.23 -10.12
C LEU A 22 -9.25 2.85 -10.65
N ARG A 23 -8.84 3.45 -11.74
CA ARG A 23 -7.63 3.08 -12.46
C ARG A 23 -6.47 4.03 -12.19
N SER A 24 -5.32 3.48 -11.86
CA SER A 24 -4.07 4.25 -11.87
C SER A 24 -3.84 4.83 -13.28
N PRO A 25 -3.41 6.09 -13.43
CA PRO A 25 -3.11 6.68 -14.74
C PRO A 25 -2.00 5.93 -15.49
N ARG A 26 -1.27 5.06 -14.80
CA ARG A 26 -0.17 4.24 -15.33
C ARG A 26 -0.53 2.77 -15.50
N ALA A 27 -1.73 2.37 -15.10
CA ALA A 27 -2.17 1.00 -15.27
C ALA A 27 -2.33 0.64 -16.74
N GLN A 28 -2.04 -0.61 -17.07
CA GLN A 28 -2.28 -1.12 -18.42
C GLN A 28 -3.75 -0.91 -18.83
N PRO A 29 -4.04 -0.69 -20.13
CA PRO A 29 -5.41 -0.58 -20.62
C PRO A 29 -6.25 -1.78 -20.24
N CYS A 30 -7.54 -1.56 -20.08
CA CYS A 30 -8.51 -2.62 -19.79
C CYS A 30 -8.60 -3.59 -20.98
N PRO A 31 -8.54 -4.91 -20.78
CA PRO A 31 -8.79 -5.90 -21.83
C PRO A 31 -10.17 -5.74 -22.45
N LEU A 32 -10.34 -6.26 -23.68
CA LEU A 32 -11.54 -6.08 -24.48
C LEU A 32 -12.85 -6.42 -23.77
N LEU A 33 -12.86 -7.52 -22.99
CA LEU A 33 -14.05 -7.98 -22.25
C LEU A 33 -14.56 -6.99 -21.19
N TRP A 34 -13.70 -6.12 -20.67
CA TRP A 34 -14.04 -5.16 -19.62
C TRP A 34 -14.02 -3.71 -20.10
N ARG A 35 -13.91 -3.48 -21.42
CA ARG A 35 -13.83 -2.11 -21.97
C ARG A 35 -15.12 -1.31 -21.81
N SER A 36 -16.27 -1.99 -21.72
CA SER A 36 -17.56 -1.35 -21.47
C SER A 36 -17.74 -0.93 -20.01
N ALA A 37 -17.00 -1.52 -19.08
CA ALA A 37 -17.10 -1.15 -17.68
C ALA A 37 -16.66 0.31 -17.47
N PRO A 38 -17.42 1.11 -16.71
CA PRO A 38 -17.02 2.47 -16.41
C PRO A 38 -15.69 2.50 -15.67
N SER A 39 -14.83 3.42 -16.06
CA SER A 39 -13.52 3.57 -15.46
C SER A 39 -13.18 5.03 -15.20
N VAL A 40 -12.76 5.31 -13.99
CA VAL A 40 -12.33 6.62 -13.54
C VAL A 40 -10.82 6.60 -13.30
N VAL A 41 -10.11 7.60 -13.82
CA VAL A 41 -8.67 7.68 -13.66
C VAL A 41 -8.35 8.42 -12.36
N LEU A 42 -7.56 7.79 -11.50
CA LEU A 42 -7.09 8.38 -10.26
C LEU A 42 -6.33 9.69 -10.53
N GLY A 43 -6.73 10.76 -9.85
CA GLY A 43 -6.18 12.09 -10.01
C GLY A 43 -6.81 12.92 -11.13
N ALA A 44 -7.79 12.38 -11.87
CA ALA A 44 -8.67 13.21 -12.73
C ALA A 44 -9.54 14.13 -11.86
N GLU A 45 -9.97 15.25 -12.42
CA GLU A 45 -10.86 16.18 -11.72
C GLU A 45 -12.17 15.48 -11.33
N GLY A 46 -12.59 15.63 -10.07
CA GLY A 46 -13.82 15.06 -9.54
C GLY A 46 -13.86 13.51 -9.52
N TRP A 47 -12.72 12.83 -9.56
CA TRP A 47 -12.67 11.36 -9.61
C TRP A 47 -13.42 10.69 -8.45
N GLU A 48 -13.38 11.27 -7.25
CA GLU A 48 -14.09 10.74 -6.08
C GLU A 48 -15.60 10.82 -6.27
N ASP A 49 -16.10 11.94 -6.78
CA ASP A 49 -17.54 12.16 -6.99
C ASP A 49 -18.05 11.25 -8.12
N GLN A 50 -17.27 11.05 -9.17
CA GLN A 50 -17.62 10.10 -10.24
C GLN A 50 -17.79 8.67 -9.69
N ILE A 51 -16.92 8.23 -8.77
CA ILE A 51 -17.06 6.91 -8.14
C ILE A 51 -18.25 6.87 -7.18
N ARG A 52 -18.49 7.95 -6.42
CA ARG A 52 -19.63 8.04 -5.49
C ARG A 52 -20.98 8.08 -6.20
N ALA A 53 -21.02 8.57 -7.43
CA ALA A 53 -22.23 8.58 -8.25
C ALA A 53 -22.70 7.17 -8.68
N GLU A 54 -21.86 6.17 -8.53
CA GLU A 54 -22.14 4.77 -8.91
C GLU A 54 -22.11 3.84 -7.67
N PRO A 55 -23.00 4.03 -6.68
CA PRO A 55 -22.93 3.32 -5.40
C PRO A 55 -23.20 1.82 -5.52
N ASP A 56 -24.02 1.41 -6.49
CA ASP A 56 -24.45 0.02 -6.68
C ASP A 56 -23.41 -0.84 -7.40
N ARG A 57 -22.40 -0.20 -8.03
CA ARG A 57 -21.33 -0.92 -8.71
C ARG A 57 -20.23 -1.32 -7.74
N MET A 58 -19.68 -2.50 -7.90
CA MET A 58 -18.54 -2.94 -7.10
C MET A 58 -17.30 -2.11 -7.48
N LEU A 59 -16.69 -1.45 -6.50
CA LEU A 59 -15.45 -0.70 -6.71
C LEU A 59 -14.28 -1.65 -6.93
N VAL A 60 -13.53 -1.46 -7.99
CA VAL A 60 -12.31 -2.23 -8.29
C VAL A 60 -11.12 -1.28 -8.41
N ALA A 61 -10.19 -1.35 -7.47
CA ALA A 61 -8.92 -0.66 -7.53
C ALA A 61 -8.01 -1.33 -8.57
N TRP A 62 -7.79 -0.67 -9.71
CA TRP A 62 -6.93 -1.16 -10.79
C TRP A 62 -5.58 -0.46 -10.76
N GLY A 63 -4.64 -1.02 -10.05
CA GLY A 63 -3.33 -0.41 -9.84
C GLY A 63 -2.50 -1.10 -8.79
N GLY A 64 -1.68 -0.33 -8.08
CA GLY A 64 -0.88 -0.80 -6.95
C GLY A 64 -1.44 -0.31 -5.62
N ASP A 65 -0.57 -0.34 -4.59
CA ASP A 65 -0.91 0.00 -3.20
C ASP A 65 -1.47 1.43 -3.08
N GLY A 66 -0.91 2.41 -3.82
CA GLY A 66 -1.44 3.78 -3.83
C GLY A 66 -2.85 3.90 -4.44
N THR A 67 -3.23 3.04 -5.40
CA THR A 67 -4.59 3.00 -5.93
C THR A 67 -5.56 2.38 -4.92
N LEU A 68 -5.11 1.35 -4.20
CA LEU A 68 -5.87 0.76 -3.11
C LEU A 68 -6.07 1.75 -1.96
N GLN A 69 -5.04 2.53 -1.62
CA GLN A 69 -5.13 3.61 -0.63
C GLN A 69 -6.15 4.67 -1.05
N ALA A 70 -6.16 5.06 -2.32
CA ALA A 70 -7.15 6.00 -2.85
C ALA A 70 -8.57 5.42 -2.77
N ALA A 71 -8.77 4.13 -3.10
CA ALA A 71 -10.04 3.44 -2.93
C ALA A 71 -10.48 3.41 -1.46
N ALA A 72 -9.54 3.25 -0.53
CA ALA A 72 -9.82 3.26 0.90
C ALA A 72 -10.37 4.61 1.41
N ARG A 73 -10.04 5.74 0.75
CA ARG A 73 -10.61 7.07 1.07
C ARG A 73 -12.12 7.15 0.81
N LEU A 74 -12.63 6.29 -0.03
CA LEU A 74 -14.06 6.25 -0.37
C LEU A 74 -14.89 5.49 0.66
N GLU A 75 -14.26 4.83 1.62
CA GLU A 75 -14.90 4.05 2.70
C GLU A 75 -15.89 2.99 2.16
N ARG A 76 -15.58 2.45 0.98
CA ARG A 76 -16.40 1.43 0.30
C ARG A 76 -15.65 0.10 0.21
N PRO A 77 -16.39 -1.03 0.29
CA PRO A 77 -15.83 -2.33 -0.08
C PRO A 77 -15.26 -2.29 -1.50
N CYS A 78 -14.11 -2.90 -1.70
CA CYS A 78 -13.48 -2.93 -3.02
C CYS A 78 -12.80 -4.26 -3.32
N ALA A 79 -12.50 -4.48 -4.60
CA ALA A 79 -11.58 -5.51 -5.05
C ALA A 79 -10.27 -4.86 -5.55
N LEU A 80 -9.20 -5.66 -5.68
CA LEU A 80 -7.91 -5.20 -6.17
C LEU A 80 -7.47 -6.01 -7.39
N VAL A 81 -7.25 -5.32 -8.51
CA VAL A 81 -6.49 -5.83 -9.66
C VAL A 81 -5.07 -5.27 -9.55
N ALA A 82 -4.14 -6.13 -9.14
CA ALA A 82 -2.76 -5.76 -8.82
C ALA A 82 -1.94 -5.49 -10.09
N ALA A 83 -2.10 -4.29 -10.67
CA ALA A 83 -1.46 -3.82 -11.89
C ALA A 83 -0.36 -2.77 -11.65
N GLY A 84 0.02 -2.52 -10.41
CA GLY A 84 1.08 -1.58 -10.02
C GLY A 84 2.48 -2.18 -10.08
N THR A 85 3.50 -1.36 -9.78
CA THR A 85 4.91 -1.78 -9.79
C THR A 85 5.29 -2.62 -8.56
N GLY A 86 4.79 -2.27 -7.37
CA GLY A 86 5.12 -2.93 -6.10
C GLY A 86 4.14 -4.05 -5.76
N ASN A 87 2.85 -3.72 -5.67
CA ASN A 87 1.76 -4.61 -5.30
C ASN A 87 2.04 -5.38 -3.99
N ASP A 88 2.57 -4.67 -2.99
CA ASP A 88 3.04 -5.28 -1.74
C ASP A 88 1.86 -5.85 -0.95
N VAL A 89 0.73 -5.13 -0.89
CA VAL A 89 -0.51 -5.61 -0.27
C VAL A 89 -1.03 -6.87 -0.95
N ALA A 90 -1.10 -6.88 -2.29
CA ALA A 90 -1.54 -8.05 -3.03
C ALA A 90 -0.63 -9.26 -2.77
N ALA A 91 0.69 -9.04 -2.70
CA ALA A 91 1.65 -10.09 -2.43
C ALA A 91 1.51 -10.66 -1.01
N ASP A 92 1.26 -9.83 -0.01
CA ASP A 92 1.09 -10.25 1.39
C ASP A 92 -0.24 -10.99 1.61
N LEU A 93 -1.28 -10.59 0.91
CA LEU A 93 -2.59 -11.26 0.93
C LEU A 93 -2.64 -12.51 0.02
N GLY A 94 -1.60 -12.71 -0.80
CA GLY A 94 -1.55 -13.80 -1.77
C GLY A 94 -2.55 -13.64 -2.91
N LEU A 95 -2.90 -12.39 -3.26
CA LEU A 95 -3.75 -12.09 -4.39
C LEU A 95 -3.00 -12.32 -5.71
N PRO A 96 -3.71 -12.67 -6.79
CA PRO A 96 -3.12 -12.77 -8.12
C PRO A 96 -2.49 -11.44 -8.54
N ARG A 97 -1.30 -11.51 -9.11
CA ARG A 97 -0.59 -10.34 -9.63
C ARG A 97 -0.66 -10.30 -11.15
N GLY A 98 -0.81 -9.11 -11.69
CA GLY A 98 -1.02 -8.90 -13.13
C GLY A 98 -2.49 -8.81 -13.51
N VAL A 99 -2.74 -8.13 -14.63
CA VAL A 99 -4.09 -7.76 -15.04
C VAL A 99 -4.96 -8.97 -15.34
N ALA A 100 -4.44 -9.92 -16.14
CA ALA A 100 -5.23 -11.09 -16.56
C ALA A 100 -5.67 -11.95 -15.36
N ALA A 101 -4.72 -12.32 -14.49
CA ALA A 101 -4.99 -13.13 -13.32
C ALA A 101 -5.88 -12.38 -12.29
N GLY A 102 -5.69 -11.06 -12.14
CA GLY A 102 -6.53 -10.22 -11.29
C GLY A 102 -7.97 -10.16 -11.77
N LEU A 103 -8.20 -9.98 -13.07
CA LEU A 103 -9.55 -9.96 -13.66
C LEU A 103 -10.23 -11.33 -13.61
N GLN A 104 -9.48 -12.41 -13.84
CA GLN A 104 -10.00 -13.76 -13.68
C GLN A 104 -10.48 -13.96 -12.24
N SER A 105 -9.72 -13.54 -11.25
CA SER A 105 -10.09 -13.66 -9.84
C SER A 105 -11.31 -12.83 -9.43
N LEU A 106 -11.66 -11.78 -10.19
CA LEU A 106 -12.91 -11.05 -9.95
C LEU A 106 -14.15 -11.89 -10.27
N ALA A 107 -14.07 -12.75 -11.28
CA ALA A 107 -15.18 -13.62 -11.69
C ALA A 107 -15.29 -14.88 -10.81
N GLU A 108 -14.28 -15.20 -10.01
CA GLU A 108 -14.28 -16.36 -9.13
C GLU A 108 -15.08 -16.10 -7.84
N SER A 109 -15.51 -17.19 -7.18
CA SER A 109 -16.06 -17.12 -5.83
C SER A 109 -15.04 -16.51 -4.87
N ALA A 110 -15.48 -15.62 -4.01
CA ALA A 110 -14.63 -14.86 -3.13
C ALA A 110 -15.32 -14.53 -1.80
N ARG A 111 -14.53 -14.11 -0.84
CA ARG A 111 -14.97 -13.62 0.46
C ARG A 111 -14.50 -12.19 0.70
N TRP A 112 -15.19 -11.48 1.55
CA TRP A 112 -14.73 -10.19 2.06
C TRP A 112 -13.75 -10.42 3.21
N CYS A 113 -12.63 -9.70 3.16
CA CYS A 113 -11.61 -9.70 4.20
C CYS A 113 -11.52 -8.29 4.77
N ALA A 114 -11.71 -8.15 6.08
CA ALA A 114 -11.50 -6.88 6.77
C ALA A 114 -10.00 -6.61 6.90
N LEU A 115 -9.51 -5.56 6.24
CA LEU A 115 -8.15 -5.09 6.34
C LEU A 115 -8.08 -3.94 7.36
N PRO A 116 -7.45 -4.12 8.51
CA PRO A 116 -7.19 -3.02 9.42
C PRO A 116 -6.39 -1.93 8.73
N MET A 117 -6.80 -0.69 8.90
CA MET A 117 -6.12 0.48 8.37
C MET A 117 -5.56 1.35 9.49
N SER A 118 -4.67 2.26 9.14
CA SER A 118 -4.22 3.31 10.05
C SER A 118 -4.55 4.68 9.49
N LYS A 119 -4.88 5.60 10.39
CA LYS A 119 -5.00 7.02 10.13
C LYS A 119 -3.65 7.66 10.37
N ILE A 120 -3.09 8.27 9.34
CA ILE A 120 -1.85 9.03 9.41
C ILE A 120 -2.19 10.51 9.37
N THR A 121 -1.88 11.23 10.47
CA THR A 121 -1.89 12.69 10.45
C THR A 121 -0.48 13.17 10.20
N VAL A 122 -0.28 13.86 9.12
CA VAL A 122 0.99 14.49 8.72
C VAL A 122 0.93 15.96 9.08
N VAL A 123 1.94 16.45 9.79
CA VAL A 123 2.09 17.87 10.10
C VAL A 123 3.33 18.38 9.42
N CYS A 124 3.20 19.47 8.66
CA CYS A 124 4.26 20.16 7.96
C CYS A 124 4.08 21.67 8.12
N GLY A 125 4.84 22.29 9.04
CA GLY A 125 4.57 23.64 9.50
C GLY A 125 3.19 23.74 10.16
N GLU A 126 2.35 24.63 9.64
CA GLU A 126 0.95 24.82 10.09
C GLU A 126 -0.04 23.87 9.38
N GLU A 127 0.38 23.21 8.31
CA GLU A 127 -0.48 22.31 7.57
C GLU A 127 -0.66 20.97 8.29
N HIS A 128 -1.92 20.54 8.38
CA HIS A 128 -2.33 19.24 8.90
C HIS A 128 -3.07 18.49 7.79
N ARG A 129 -2.56 17.33 7.40
CA ARG A 129 -3.20 16.46 6.41
C ARG A 129 -3.46 15.08 7.01
N VAL A 130 -4.61 14.53 6.68
CA VAL A 130 -5.00 13.19 7.15
C VAL A 130 -5.07 12.25 5.96
N HIS A 131 -4.40 11.10 6.07
CA HIS A 131 -4.38 10.06 5.06
C HIS A 131 -4.72 8.70 5.67
N PRO A 132 -5.52 7.87 5.01
CA PRO A 132 -5.58 6.46 5.34
C PRO A 132 -4.24 5.82 4.93
N MET A 133 -3.77 4.88 5.72
CA MET A 133 -2.63 4.04 5.40
C MET A 133 -3.12 2.59 5.37
N VAL A 134 -2.98 1.97 4.23
CA VAL A 134 -3.30 0.56 4.04
C VAL A 134 -2.09 -0.30 4.38
N ASN A 135 -0.91 -0.01 3.86
CA ASN A 135 0.30 -0.82 4.02
C ASN A 135 1.31 -0.20 4.99
N ALA A 136 1.93 0.91 4.60
CA ALA A 136 3.06 1.45 5.35
C ALA A 136 3.23 2.97 5.20
N VAL A 137 3.79 3.59 6.25
CA VAL A 137 4.40 4.92 6.18
C VAL A 137 5.91 4.78 6.38
N SER A 138 6.66 5.44 5.52
CA SER A 138 8.11 5.37 5.45
C SER A 138 8.70 6.78 5.52
N MET A 139 9.70 6.99 6.38
CA MET A 139 10.23 8.30 6.75
C MET A 139 11.74 8.32 6.51
N GLY A 140 12.26 9.42 5.96
CA GLY A 140 13.66 9.58 5.61
C GLY A 140 13.99 8.97 4.26
N LEU A 141 14.85 7.95 4.21
CA LEU A 141 15.32 7.35 2.96
C LEU A 141 14.17 6.83 2.08
N GLY A 142 13.16 6.18 2.66
CA GLY A 142 12.02 5.66 1.89
C GLY A 142 11.21 6.77 1.24
N GLY A 143 10.84 7.82 1.99
CA GLY A 143 10.17 8.99 1.42
C GLY A 143 10.99 9.70 0.35
N ALA A 144 12.30 9.83 0.54
CA ALA A 144 13.20 10.38 -0.47
C ALA A 144 13.33 9.49 -1.72
N ALA A 145 13.28 8.17 -1.56
CA ALA A 145 13.28 7.22 -2.67
C ALA A 145 11.96 7.30 -3.46
N ALA A 146 10.83 7.36 -2.77
CA ALA A 146 9.52 7.50 -3.40
C ALA A 146 9.43 8.77 -4.25
N ALA A 147 9.93 9.91 -3.74
CA ALA A 147 10.00 11.17 -4.47
C ALA A 147 10.87 11.10 -5.74
N LYS A 148 11.87 10.21 -5.77
CA LYS A 148 12.80 10.02 -6.89
C LYS A 148 12.44 8.82 -7.78
N LEU A 149 11.35 8.14 -7.53
CA LEU A 149 10.98 6.90 -8.20
C LEU A 149 10.66 7.08 -9.69
N GLY A 150 10.19 8.26 -10.11
CA GLY A 150 9.71 8.53 -11.45
C GLY A 150 10.59 7.97 -12.57
N PRO A 151 11.87 8.36 -12.69
CA PRO A 151 12.77 7.92 -13.76
C PRO A 151 13.09 6.42 -13.75
N PHE A 152 12.96 5.78 -12.59
CA PHE A 152 13.32 4.37 -12.40
C PHE A 152 12.16 3.39 -12.63
N ARG A 153 10.93 3.86 -12.73
CA ARG A 153 9.72 2.99 -12.84
C ARG A 153 9.79 1.99 -14.00
N ARG A 154 10.49 2.34 -15.08
CA ARG A 154 10.72 1.44 -16.24
C ARG A 154 11.49 0.16 -15.90
N PHE A 155 12.19 0.12 -14.78
CA PHE A 155 12.97 -1.04 -14.33
C PHE A 155 12.15 -2.01 -13.46
N GLY A 156 10.83 -1.83 -13.37
CA GLY A 156 9.93 -2.74 -12.65
C GLY A 156 10.34 -2.91 -11.17
N PRO A 157 10.55 -4.15 -10.69
CA PRO A 157 10.89 -4.41 -9.29
C PRO A 157 12.18 -3.73 -8.80
N LEU A 158 13.11 -3.42 -9.71
CA LEU A 158 14.37 -2.72 -9.39
C LEU A 158 14.19 -1.21 -9.24
N ALA A 159 13.03 -0.66 -9.57
CA ALA A 159 12.79 0.79 -9.55
C ALA A 159 13.02 1.40 -8.16
N TYR A 160 12.48 0.77 -7.12
CA TYR A 160 12.60 1.26 -5.75
C TYR A 160 14.03 1.15 -5.19
N PRO A 161 14.75 0.02 -5.32
CA PRO A 161 16.16 -0.08 -4.97
C PRO A 161 17.03 0.98 -5.66
N LEU A 162 16.86 1.21 -6.97
CA LEU A 162 17.61 2.23 -7.70
C LEU A 162 17.30 3.66 -7.21
N ALA A 163 16.04 3.96 -6.96
CA ALA A 163 15.63 5.24 -6.38
C ALA A 163 16.20 5.42 -4.96
N ALA A 164 16.24 4.36 -4.15
CA ALA A 164 16.84 4.39 -2.81
C ALA A 164 18.35 4.67 -2.86
N VAL A 165 19.09 4.03 -3.76
CA VAL A 165 20.53 4.32 -3.96
C VAL A 165 20.73 5.80 -4.33
N ARG A 166 19.91 6.33 -5.27
CA ARG A 166 19.97 7.75 -5.63
C ARG A 166 19.60 8.67 -4.47
N ALA A 167 18.68 8.25 -3.62
CA ALA A 167 18.21 9.03 -2.46
C ALA A 167 19.26 9.08 -1.35
N LEU A 168 20.11 8.07 -1.22
CA LEU A 168 21.13 7.99 -0.18
C LEU A 168 22.05 9.22 -0.14
N ALA A 169 22.47 9.71 -1.30
CA ALA A 169 23.35 10.87 -1.41
C ALA A 169 22.71 12.18 -0.86
N SER A 170 21.37 12.25 -0.86
CA SER A 170 20.62 13.43 -0.41
C SER A 170 19.92 13.25 0.95
N THR A 171 19.94 12.03 1.50
CA THR A 171 19.23 11.75 2.77
C THR A 171 20.20 11.88 3.94
N ARG A 172 20.02 12.89 4.77
CA ARG A 172 20.77 13.09 6.01
C ARG A 172 20.10 12.33 7.16
N ARG A 173 20.86 12.04 8.20
CA ARG A 173 20.29 11.56 9.48
C ARG A 173 19.35 12.62 10.05
N PHE A 174 18.31 12.18 10.72
CA PHE A 174 17.37 13.04 11.44
C PHE A 174 17.10 12.46 12.83
N GLY A 175 16.82 13.34 13.78
CA GLY A 175 16.42 12.98 15.13
C GLY A 175 14.99 12.42 15.11
N CYS A 176 14.80 11.26 15.73
CA CYS A 176 13.53 10.59 15.87
C CYS A 176 13.47 9.87 17.21
N GLN A 177 12.58 10.32 18.11
CA GLN A 177 12.41 9.71 19.43
C GLN A 177 13.75 9.57 20.23
N GLY A 178 14.59 10.60 20.20
CA GLY A 178 15.87 10.62 20.93
C GLY A 178 17.05 9.93 20.23
N GLU A 179 16.85 9.34 19.08
CA GLU A 179 17.89 8.67 18.28
C GLU A 179 18.09 9.35 16.92
N PHE A 180 19.31 9.31 16.39
CA PHE A 180 19.59 9.75 15.02
C PHE A 180 19.50 8.57 14.05
N VAL A 181 18.52 8.63 13.16
CA VAL A 181 18.21 7.59 12.17
C VAL A 181 18.30 8.09 10.74
N ARG A 182 18.42 7.19 9.77
CA ARG A 182 18.33 7.50 8.33
C ARG A 182 17.00 7.12 7.73
N HIS A 183 16.34 6.17 8.36
CA HIS A 183 15.09 5.61 7.87
C HIS A 183 14.29 5.02 9.01
N VAL A 184 13.00 5.30 8.97
CA VAL A 184 11.99 4.67 9.83
C VAL A 184 10.86 4.19 8.93
N VAL A 185 10.34 3.01 9.18
CA VAL A 185 9.13 2.49 8.55
C VAL A 185 8.18 1.99 9.60
N VAL A 186 6.91 2.34 9.47
CA VAL A 186 5.81 1.76 10.25
C VAL A 186 4.88 1.07 9.26
N ALA A 187 4.65 -0.22 9.45
CA ALA A 187 3.92 -1.04 8.49
C ALA A 187 2.98 -2.04 9.16
N ARG A 188 1.92 -2.40 8.45
CA ARG A 188 1.04 -3.53 8.72
C ARG A 188 1.44 -4.75 7.89
N GLY A 189 1.84 -4.53 6.65
CA GLY A 189 2.29 -5.59 5.75
C GLY A 189 3.68 -6.12 6.07
N GLY A 190 3.97 -7.31 5.57
CA GLY A 190 5.31 -7.91 5.63
C GLY A 190 6.27 -7.37 4.58
N ARG A 191 5.76 -6.56 3.62
CA ARG A 191 6.51 -6.00 2.50
C ARG A 191 6.20 -4.52 2.30
N HIS A 192 7.20 -3.80 1.79
CA HIS A 192 7.07 -2.39 1.44
C HIS A 192 8.11 -1.98 0.40
N GLY A 193 7.79 -0.95 -0.40
CA GLY A 193 8.74 -0.39 -1.35
C GLY A 193 9.12 -1.33 -2.50
N GLY A 194 8.15 -2.07 -3.03
CA GLY A 194 8.34 -2.95 -4.19
C GLY A 194 8.91 -4.33 -3.84
N GLY A 195 8.49 -4.90 -2.73
CA GLY A 195 8.83 -6.26 -2.32
C GLY A 195 9.89 -6.37 -1.23
N VAL A 196 10.38 -5.23 -0.72
CA VAL A 196 11.33 -5.22 0.42
C VAL A 196 10.64 -5.78 1.67
N ARG A 197 11.21 -6.83 2.25
CA ARG A 197 10.62 -7.48 3.44
C ARG A 197 10.89 -6.66 4.70
N ILE A 198 9.83 -6.28 5.37
CA ILE A 198 9.87 -5.62 6.68
C ILE A 198 9.68 -6.65 7.80
N GLY A 199 8.77 -7.58 7.62
CA GLY A 199 8.47 -8.64 8.59
C GLY A 199 9.26 -9.92 8.37
N PRO A 200 9.21 -10.87 9.31
CA PRO A 200 9.81 -12.19 9.18
C PRO A 200 9.27 -12.95 7.96
N ARG A 201 9.99 -14.01 7.51
CA ARG A 201 9.53 -14.86 6.41
C ARG A 201 8.14 -15.41 6.72
N GLY A 202 7.20 -15.26 5.78
CA GLY A 202 5.82 -15.69 5.97
C GLY A 202 4.95 -14.72 6.77
N ALA A 203 5.49 -13.56 7.22
CA ALA A 203 4.65 -12.52 7.75
C ALA A 203 3.65 -12.11 6.69
N ARG A 204 2.39 -12.32 7.02
CA ARG A 204 1.23 -11.87 6.26
C ARG A 204 0.82 -10.51 6.81
N TRP A 205 -0.18 -9.91 6.19
CA TRP A 205 -0.87 -8.76 6.72
C TRP A 205 -1.22 -8.98 8.20
N SER A 206 -0.90 -7.99 9.05
CA SER A 206 -1.10 -8.08 10.50
C SER A 206 -1.97 -6.95 11.00
N GLU A 207 -2.79 -7.23 12.00
CA GLU A 207 -3.50 -6.20 12.76
C GLU A 207 -2.52 -5.32 13.54
N GLU A 208 -1.38 -5.86 13.93
CA GLU A 208 -0.34 -5.16 14.65
C GLU A 208 0.54 -4.34 13.70
N LEU A 209 0.76 -3.08 14.08
CA LEU A 209 1.77 -2.25 13.44
C LEU A 209 3.16 -2.68 13.89
N ARG A 210 4.11 -2.63 12.97
CA ARG A 210 5.52 -2.87 13.23
C ARG A 210 6.35 -1.67 12.83
N MET A 211 7.31 -1.31 13.67
CA MET A 211 8.25 -0.24 13.37
C MET A 211 9.64 -0.82 13.13
N GLY A 212 10.24 -0.48 12.00
CA GLY A 212 11.64 -0.79 11.66
C GLY A 212 12.46 0.48 11.54
N ARG A 213 13.76 0.42 11.87
CA ARG A 213 14.68 1.56 11.81
C ARG A 213 16.02 1.18 11.19
N TRP A 214 16.60 2.12 10.47
CA TRP A 214 18.02 2.09 10.07
C TRP A 214 18.73 3.30 10.64
N THR A 215 19.77 3.06 11.42
CA THR A 215 20.53 4.12 12.07
C THR A 215 21.78 4.49 11.30
N ASN A 216 22.40 3.52 10.63
CA ASN A 216 23.69 3.68 9.98
C ASN A 216 23.76 3.00 8.59
N TRP A 217 24.89 3.13 7.93
CA TRP A 217 25.16 2.55 6.62
C TRP A 217 25.20 1.03 6.61
N SER A 218 25.64 0.40 7.71
CA SER A 218 25.67 -1.06 7.80
C SER A 218 24.28 -1.65 7.81
N ASP A 219 23.29 -0.97 8.38
CA ASP A 219 21.88 -1.39 8.34
C ASP A 219 21.35 -1.36 6.92
N PHE A 220 21.71 -0.30 6.16
CA PHE A 220 21.35 -0.23 4.75
C PHE A 220 22.00 -1.35 3.93
N LEU A 221 23.29 -1.60 4.10
CA LEU A 221 24.01 -2.68 3.39
C LEU A 221 23.42 -4.05 3.74
N ARG A 222 23.14 -4.32 5.01
CA ARG A 222 22.42 -5.54 5.43
C ARG A 222 21.06 -5.62 4.77
N GLY A 223 20.38 -4.47 4.64
CA GLY A 223 19.10 -4.36 3.94
C GLY A 223 19.21 -4.75 2.48
N VAL A 224 20.16 -4.23 1.74
CA VAL A 224 20.41 -4.57 0.33
C VAL A 224 20.75 -6.05 0.18
N VAL A 225 21.67 -6.57 1.00
CA VAL A 225 22.00 -8.00 1.01
C VAL A 225 20.77 -8.85 1.37
N GLY A 226 20.01 -8.45 2.38
CA GLY A 226 18.76 -9.12 2.76
C GLY A 226 17.75 -9.17 1.62
N LEU A 227 17.62 -8.10 0.85
CA LEU A 227 16.76 -8.05 -0.33
C LEU A 227 17.19 -9.07 -1.39
N LEU A 228 18.49 -9.17 -1.70
CA LEU A 228 19.03 -10.12 -2.68
C LEU A 228 18.77 -11.58 -2.29
N PHE A 229 18.82 -11.88 -1.00
CA PHE A 229 18.59 -13.22 -0.46
C PHE A 229 17.16 -13.47 0.06
N GLY A 230 16.23 -12.55 -0.20
CA GLY A 230 14.84 -12.66 0.26
C GLY A 230 14.68 -12.69 1.78
N ARG A 231 15.63 -12.10 2.52
CA ARG A 231 15.63 -12.00 3.98
C ARG A 231 14.96 -10.70 4.45
N THR A 232 14.56 -10.68 5.72
CA THR A 232 14.08 -9.46 6.38
C THR A 232 15.17 -8.41 6.44
N VAL A 233 14.82 -7.19 6.04
CA VAL A 233 15.74 -6.07 5.89
C VAL A 233 15.84 -5.24 7.17
N PHE A 234 14.82 -5.33 8.01
CA PHE A 234 14.69 -4.55 9.25
C PHE A 234 14.66 -5.45 10.49
N SER A 235 15.27 -4.97 11.56
CA SER A 235 14.88 -5.38 12.89
C SER A 235 13.62 -4.61 13.26
N THR A 236 12.48 -5.29 13.38
CA THR A 236 11.20 -4.66 13.69
C THR A 236 10.76 -4.94 15.10
N ARG A 237 10.07 -3.98 15.70
CA ARG A 237 9.40 -4.11 16.99
C ARG A 237 7.90 -3.78 16.84
N PRO A 238 7.02 -4.29 17.71
CA PRO A 238 5.64 -3.87 17.79
C PRO A 238 5.55 -2.36 17.99
N PHE A 239 4.53 -1.74 17.37
CA PHE A 239 4.25 -0.32 17.49
C PHE A 239 2.76 -0.11 17.74
N LEU A 240 2.42 0.40 18.91
CA LEU A 240 1.02 0.59 19.33
C LEU A 240 0.35 1.85 18.74
N GLY A 241 1.05 2.55 17.85
CA GLY A 241 0.65 3.86 17.37
C GLY A 241 1.25 4.99 18.22
N GLY A 242 0.91 6.22 17.89
CA GLY A 242 1.40 7.41 18.57
C GLY A 242 2.03 8.42 17.62
N GLU A 243 2.64 9.44 18.21
CA GLU A 243 3.29 10.52 17.47
C GLU A 243 4.79 10.26 17.31
N ILE A 244 5.29 10.52 16.11
CA ILE A 244 6.71 10.46 15.75
C ILE A 244 7.11 11.88 15.35
N VAL A 245 7.92 12.52 16.16
CA VAL A 245 8.40 13.89 15.96
C VAL A 245 9.82 13.86 15.43
N PHE A 246 10.13 14.74 14.51
CA PHE A 246 11.45 14.88 13.89
C PHE A 246 12.12 16.18 14.34
N ASP A 247 13.46 16.21 14.38
CA ASP A 247 14.26 17.40 14.66
C ASP A 247 14.29 18.40 13.51
N ARG A 248 13.79 18.00 12.37
CA ARG A 248 13.70 18.79 11.13
C ARG A 248 12.63 18.21 10.20
N ARG A 249 12.32 18.93 9.13
CA ARG A 249 11.47 18.43 8.06
C ARG A 249 12.10 17.23 7.36
N VAL A 250 11.32 16.16 7.24
CA VAL A 250 11.77 14.85 6.74
C VAL A 250 10.88 14.44 5.55
N PRO A 251 11.47 13.95 4.45
CA PRO A 251 10.69 13.33 3.39
C PRO A 251 10.05 12.05 3.91
N ILE A 252 8.75 11.91 3.68
CA ILE A 252 7.97 10.73 4.03
C ILE A 252 7.23 10.21 2.81
N GLU A 253 6.71 9.02 2.92
CA GLU A 253 5.81 8.41 1.95
C GLU A 253 4.75 7.59 2.68
N ILE A 254 3.50 7.65 2.22
CA ILE A 254 2.40 6.82 2.70
C ILE A 254 1.88 6.02 1.51
N ASP A 255 2.02 4.68 1.54
CA ASP A 255 1.57 3.77 0.48
C ASP A 255 2.02 4.19 -0.94
N GLY A 256 3.22 4.76 -1.07
CA GLY A 256 3.81 5.22 -2.34
C GLY A 256 3.56 6.69 -2.69
N GLU A 257 2.81 7.45 -1.87
CA GLU A 257 2.58 8.88 -2.05
C GLU A 257 3.62 9.70 -1.28
N PRO A 258 4.56 10.38 -1.96
CA PRO A 258 5.63 11.13 -1.29
C PRO A 258 5.15 12.49 -0.81
N MET A 259 5.59 12.89 0.38
CA MET A 259 5.33 14.20 0.99
C MET A 259 6.44 14.61 1.97
N GLN A 260 6.25 15.71 2.67
CA GLN A 260 7.17 16.21 3.71
C GLN A 260 6.45 16.27 5.06
N ALA A 261 7.18 16.03 6.15
CA ALA A 261 6.63 16.13 7.49
C ALA A 261 7.64 16.66 8.52
N ASP A 262 7.14 17.39 9.50
CA ASP A 262 7.85 17.72 10.74
C ASP A 262 7.48 16.73 11.85
N ARG A 263 6.28 16.13 11.74
CA ARG A 263 5.81 15.02 12.60
C ARG A 263 4.73 14.20 11.91
N VAL A 264 4.61 12.96 12.36
CA VAL A 264 3.62 11.99 11.88
C VAL A 264 2.93 11.36 13.08
N LYS A 265 1.59 11.38 13.12
CA LYS A 265 0.80 10.65 14.11
C LYS A 265 0.14 9.46 13.45
N VAL A 266 0.34 8.29 14.04
CA VAL A 266 -0.23 7.02 13.56
C VAL A 266 -1.28 6.54 14.55
N GLN A 267 -2.49 6.32 14.07
CA GLN A 267 -3.63 5.86 14.88
C GLN A 267 -4.37 4.75 14.13
N ALA A 268 -5.11 3.91 14.84
CA ALA A 268 -6.04 3.00 14.19
C ALA A 268 -7.11 3.78 13.43
N LEU A 269 -7.51 3.29 12.26
CA LEU A 269 -8.62 3.81 11.47
C LEU A 269 -9.76 2.80 11.47
N SER A 270 -10.96 3.27 11.74
CA SER A 270 -12.19 2.49 11.70
C SER A 270 -13.21 3.21 10.81
N PRO A 271 -14.00 2.50 10.01
CA PRO A 271 -14.01 1.04 9.85
C PRO A 271 -12.80 0.50 9.07
N PRO A 272 -12.52 -0.82 9.14
CA PRO A 272 -11.51 -1.45 8.29
C PRO A 272 -11.95 -1.41 6.82
N LEU A 273 -10.98 -1.48 5.90
CA LEU A 273 -11.27 -1.66 4.48
C LEU A 273 -11.75 -3.10 4.23
N LEU A 274 -12.94 -3.25 3.67
CA LEU A 274 -13.41 -4.55 3.20
C LEU A 274 -12.83 -4.81 1.80
N LEU A 275 -11.91 -5.75 1.72
CA LEU A 275 -11.28 -6.17 0.46
C LEU A 275 -11.82 -7.54 0.03
N ARG A 276 -12.25 -7.63 -1.23
CA ARG A 276 -12.63 -8.88 -1.84
C ARG A 276 -11.40 -9.72 -2.15
N VAL A 277 -11.33 -10.92 -1.58
CA VAL A 277 -10.23 -11.86 -1.80
C VAL A 277 -10.79 -13.19 -2.33
N PRO A 278 -10.17 -13.81 -3.34
CA PRO A 278 -10.63 -15.09 -3.87
C PRO A 278 -10.56 -16.16 -2.77
N HIS A 279 -11.49 -17.11 -2.81
CA HIS A 279 -11.36 -18.32 -2.03
C HIS A 279 -10.06 -19.02 -2.48
N ARG A 280 -9.16 -19.24 -1.56
CA ARG A 280 -8.05 -20.15 -1.83
C ARG A 280 -8.69 -21.54 -1.95
N SER A 281 -8.79 -22.10 -3.13
CA SER A 281 -8.76 -23.54 -3.29
C SER A 281 -7.53 -24.00 -2.49
N GLY A 282 -7.75 -24.82 -1.46
CA GLY A 282 -6.67 -25.37 -0.65
C GLY A 282 -5.59 -25.96 -1.54
N PRO A 283 -4.36 -26.14 -1.02
CA PRO A 283 -3.32 -26.80 -1.80
C PRO A 283 -3.86 -28.17 -2.21
N SER A 284 -4.01 -28.35 -3.52
CA SER A 284 -4.18 -29.67 -4.15
C SER A 284 -2.92 -30.49 -3.93
#